data_cfe4437eb057945dda2998a761f8eb86
#
_entry.id   cfe4437eb057945dda2998a761f8eb86
#
_cell.length_a   1.000
_cell.length_b   1.000
_cell.length_c   1.000
_cell.angle_alpha   90.00
_cell.angle_beta   90.00
_cell.angle_gamma   90.00
#
_symmetry.space_group_name_H-M   'P 1'
#
loop_
_entity.id
_entity.type
_entity.pdbx_description
1 polymer ?
#
loop_
_entity_poly.entity_id
_entity_poly.type
_entity_poly.pdbx_seq_one_letter_code
_entity_poly.pdbx_strand_id
1 'polypeptide(L)'
;MPRLELVAELEGHQDRVWQAIWHPTKTILATCSGDKTVRLWAPASHSDMSSWQCIHTLDGGHKRTIRSVAWSPSGNEMATASFDATTGIWEHDMRENDWECVATLEGHENEIKSVAWSSSGQLLATCSRDKSVWIWEVESDNDFECLSVLQEHSQDVKMVAWHPHQEILASASYDDTIKIWREDDDDWYCSDTLQGHTSTVWALDFDASGDQIVSASDDQTLRIWKMYKPNNAQGIPTPSNDPTYRTVCTLSGYHGRCIYSVSWSKVNNHIASASGDNTIRVFTQTAGGDEPAWEAVATIKDAHGVHDINNVTWFPTQQHGDWLATAGDDGVARIWRLVQDD
;
A
#
# COMPACT_ATOMS: atom_id res chain seq x y z
N MET A 1 -27.22 -2.77 8.33
CA MET A 1 -26.14 -1.92 7.74
C MET A 1 -24.85 -2.72 7.78
N PRO A 2 -23.98 -2.60 6.78
CA PRO A 2 -22.69 -3.29 6.82
C PRO A 2 -21.91 -2.96 8.08
N ARG A 3 -21.23 -3.96 8.64
CA ARG A 3 -20.35 -3.79 9.79
C ARG A 3 -19.08 -4.61 9.63
N LEU A 4 -18.02 -4.21 10.30
CA LEU A 4 -16.78 -4.98 10.39
C LEU A 4 -16.81 -5.86 11.63
N GLU A 5 -16.52 -7.14 11.46
CA GLU A 5 -16.37 -8.11 12.54
C GLU A 5 -14.91 -8.53 12.65
N LEU A 6 -14.38 -8.59 13.86
CA LEU A 6 -13.04 -9.09 14.14
C LEU A 6 -13.00 -10.60 13.87
N VAL A 7 -12.09 -11.04 13.01
CA VAL A 7 -11.87 -12.46 12.68
C VAL A 7 -10.72 -13.02 13.52
N ALA A 8 -9.59 -12.29 13.58
CA ALA A 8 -8.40 -12.74 14.31
C ALA A 8 -7.54 -11.56 14.78
N GLU A 9 -6.82 -11.78 15.88
CA GLU A 9 -5.72 -10.95 16.35
C GLU A 9 -4.41 -11.71 16.21
N LEU A 10 -3.40 -11.07 15.63
CA LEU A 10 -2.11 -11.66 15.30
C LEU A 10 -1.05 -11.04 16.21
N GLU A 11 -0.85 -11.66 17.35
CA GLU A 11 0.09 -11.22 18.37
C GLU A 11 1.46 -11.89 18.19
N GLY A 12 2.53 -11.13 18.43
CA GLY A 12 3.90 -11.70 18.38
C GLY A 12 4.99 -10.68 18.13
N HIS A 13 4.72 -9.60 17.39
CA HIS A 13 5.68 -8.51 17.24
C HIS A 13 5.98 -7.84 18.58
N GLN A 14 7.21 -7.36 18.76
CA GLN A 14 7.69 -6.76 20.02
C GLN A 14 7.72 -5.22 19.95
N ASP A 15 7.32 -4.64 18.83
CA ASP A 15 7.20 -3.21 18.59
C ASP A 15 6.02 -2.99 17.62
N ARG A 16 5.68 -1.72 17.35
CA ARG A 16 4.59 -1.35 16.44
C ARG A 16 4.67 -2.08 15.11
N VAL A 17 3.51 -2.49 14.61
CA VAL A 17 3.38 -3.06 13.26
C VAL A 17 3.09 -1.94 12.29
N TRP A 18 3.95 -1.80 11.29
CA TRP A 18 3.86 -0.70 10.32
C TRP A 18 2.99 -1.02 9.12
N GLN A 19 3.04 -2.27 8.67
CA GLN A 19 2.26 -2.70 7.51
C GLN A 19 1.85 -4.15 7.65
N ALA A 20 0.68 -4.46 7.11
CA ALA A 20 0.15 -5.80 6.87
C ALA A 20 -0.22 -5.89 5.39
N ILE A 21 0.17 -6.94 4.69
CA ILE A 21 -0.12 -7.12 3.28
C ILE A 21 -0.42 -8.59 2.97
N TRP A 22 -1.48 -8.82 2.21
CA TRP A 22 -1.89 -10.15 1.80
C TRP A 22 -1.00 -10.71 0.68
N HIS A 23 -0.74 -12.01 0.75
CA HIS A 23 -0.16 -12.75 -0.36
C HIS A 23 -1.10 -12.68 -1.58
N PRO A 24 -0.58 -12.52 -2.82
CA PRO A 24 -1.42 -12.27 -3.99
C PRO A 24 -2.42 -13.40 -4.31
N THR A 25 -2.15 -14.65 -3.93
CA THR A 25 -2.97 -15.81 -4.29
C THR A 25 -3.30 -16.77 -3.14
N LYS A 26 -2.60 -16.68 -2.00
CA LYS A 26 -2.79 -17.59 -0.84
C LYS A 26 -3.38 -16.83 0.34
N THR A 27 -4.04 -17.52 1.25
CA THR A 27 -4.52 -16.95 2.52
C THR A 27 -3.35 -16.85 3.51
N ILE A 28 -2.39 -15.99 3.19
CA ILE A 28 -1.21 -15.68 3.99
C ILE A 28 -1.13 -14.15 4.13
N LEU A 29 -0.86 -13.68 5.33
CA LEU A 29 -0.62 -12.27 5.63
C LEU A 29 0.84 -12.08 6.03
N ALA A 30 1.53 -11.14 5.42
CA ALA A 30 2.84 -10.67 5.87
C ALA A 30 2.67 -9.39 6.68
N THR A 31 3.40 -9.28 7.80
CA THR A 31 3.43 -8.07 8.64
C THR A 31 4.88 -7.66 8.89
N CYS A 32 5.17 -6.35 8.88
CA CYS A 32 6.50 -5.85 9.18
C CYS A 32 6.46 -4.86 10.37
N SER A 33 7.55 -4.81 11.13
CA SER A 33 7.55 -4.15 12.43
C SER A 33 8.81 -3.33 12.73
N GLY A 34 8.67 -2.47 13.75
CA GLY A 34 9.77 -1.79 14.43
C GLY A 34 10.75 -2.75 15.11
N ASP A 35 10.33 -3.98 15.40
CA ASP A 35 11.18 -5.04 15.96
C ASP A 35 12.17 -5.62 14.94
N LYS A 36 12.19 -5.11 13.70
CA LYS A 36 13.10 -5.47 12.60
C LYS A 36 12.80 -6.85 12.00
N THR A 37 11.61 -7.38 12.21
CA THR A 37 11.18 -8.66 11.64
C THR A 37 10.02 -8.50 10.68
N VAL A 38 9.89 -9.45 9.76
CA VAL A 38 8.66 -9.74 9.04
C VAL A 38 8.11 -11.05 9.57
N ARG A 39 6.80 -11.10 9.82
CA ARG A 39 6.11 -12.34 10.20
C ARG A 39 5.09 -12.72 9.15
N LEU A 40 5.06 -14.00 8.84
CA LEU A 40 4.08 -14.60 7.95
C LEU A 40 3.06 -15.37 8.77
N TRP A 41 1.78 -15.07 8.51
CA TRP A 41 0.66 -15.64 9.25
C TRP A 41 -0.25 -16.41 8.30
N ALA A 42 -0.72 -17.56 8.74
CA ALA A 42 -1.70 -18.36 8.01
C ALA A 42 -2.73 -18.96 8.97
N PRO A 43 -3.93 -19.31 8.48
CA PRO A 43 -4.91 -20.04 9.28
C PRO A 43 -4.30 -21.36 9.76
N ALA A 44 -4.53 -21.70 11.02
CA ALA A 44 -4.08 -22.97 11.60
C ALA A 44 -4.74 -24.20 10.91
N SER A 45 -5.89 -23.99 10.30
CA SER A 45 -6.67 -25.00 9.56
C SER A 45 -7.51 -24.35 8.49
N HIS A 46 -7.67 -25.00 7.35
CA HIS A 46 -8.60 -24.55 6.30
C HIS A 46 -10.08 -24.54 6.73
N SER A 47 -10.44 -25.27 7.79
CA SER A 47 -11.80 -25.34 8.32
C SER A 47 -12.09 -24.31 9.42
N ASP A 48 -11.05 -23.71 9.99
CA ASP A 48 -11.18 -22.70 11.05
C ASP A 48 -10.34 -21.46 10.71
N MET A 49 -11.01 -20.49 10.13
CA MET A 49 -10.41 -19.21 9.74
C MET A 49 -10.31 -18.20 10.90
N SER A 50 -10.77 -18.55 12.10
CA SER A 50 -10.64 -17.70 13.29
C SER A 50 -9.32 -17.92 14.03
N SER A 51 -8.64 -19.05 13.78
CA SER A 51 -7.37 -19.41 14.42
C SER A 51 -6.22 -19.22 13.44
N TRP A 52 -5.31 -18.30 13.75
CA TRP A 52 -4.14 -17.97 12.95
C TRP A 52 -2.85 -18.25 13.71
N GLN A 53 -1.81 -18.62 13.01
CA GLN A 53 -0.49 -18.86 13.56
C GLN A 53 0.60 -18.20 12.74
N CYS A 54 1.68 -17.81 13.42
CA CYS A 54 2.91 -17.38 12.74
C CYS A 54 3.59 -18.62 12.16
N ILE A 55 3.71 -18.66 10.83
CA ILE A 55 4.34 -19.80 10.13
C ILE A 55 5.82 -19.55 9.84
N HIS A 56 6.23 -18.30 9.66
CA HIS A 56 7.64 -17.90 9.48
C HIS A 56 7.89 -16.55 10.15
N THR A 57 9.13 -16.36 10.60
CA THR A 57 9.66 -15.07 11.08
C THR A 57 10.96 -14.80 10.33
N LEU A 58 10.98 -13.77 9.51
CA LEU A 58 12.14 -13.32 8.76
C LEU A 58 12.86 -12.29 9.61
N ASP A 59 14.09 -12.57 9.98
CA ASP A 59 14.95 -11.70 10.78
C ASP A 59 16.37 -11.62 10.19
N GLY A 60 17.22 -10.81 10.77
CA GLY A 60 18.64 -10.71 10.39
C GLY A 60 18.92 -9.93 9.10
N GLY A 61 17.91 -9.64 8.26
CA GLY A 61 18.08 -8.89 7.02
C GLY A 61 18.25 -7.38 7.23
N HIS A 62 17.77 -6.85 8.35
CA HIS A 62 17.79 -5.41 8.61
C HIS A 62 18.31 -5.03 10.01
N LYS A 63 18.97 -3.87 10.09
CA LYS A 63 19.55 -3.33 11.33
C LYS A 63 18.59 -2.38 12.07
N ARG A 64 17.55 -1.87 11.40
CA ARG A 64 16.55 -0.94 11.93
C ARG A 64 15.14 -1.39 11.54
N THR A 65 14.14 -0.63 11.95
CA THR A 65 12.72 -0.79 11.63
C THR A 65 12.49 -1.20 10.18
N ILE A 66 11.71 -2.24 9.95
CA ILE A 66 11.15 -2.54 8.63
C ILE A 66 9.83 -1.77 8.50
N ARG A 67 9.79 -0.82 7.56
CA ARG A 67 8.66 0.09 7.40
C ARG A 67 7.64 -0.42 6.39
N SER A 68 8.08 -1.18 5.40
CA SER A 68 7.22 -1.68 4.32
C SER A 68 7.68 -3.05 3.86
N VAL A 69 6.71 -3.87 3.43
CA VAL A 69 6.91 -5.18 2.83
C VAL A 69 6.02 -5.31 1.61
N ALA A 70 6.51 -5.92 0.54
CA ALA A 70 5.76 -6.14 -0.69
C ALA A 70 6.01 -7.54 -1.23
N TRP A 71 4.93 -8.24 -1.61
CA TRP A 71 5.02 -9.49 -2.33
C TRP A 71 5.30 -9.26 -3.81
N SER A 72 6.12 -10.09 -4.42
CA SER A 72 6.16 -10.18 -5.88
C SER A 72 4.81 -10.70 -6.41
N PRO A 73 4.43 -10.42 -7.66
CA PRO A 73 3.18 -10.92 -8.22
C PRO A 73 3.07 -12.45 -8.23
N SER A 74 4.19 -13.14 -8.30
CA SER A 74 4.26 -14.61 -8.19
C SER A 74 3.96 -15.13 -6.77
N GLY A 75 4.20 -14.29 -5.74
CA GLY A 75 4.13 -14.66 -4.34
C GLY A 75 5.30 -15.52 -3.83
N ASN A 76 6.33 -15.74 -4.64
CA ASN A 76 7.50 -16.53 -4.25
C ASN A 76 8.63 -15.68 -3.67
N GLU A 77 8.54 -14.37 -3.83
CA GLU A 77 9.53 -13.40 -3.36
C GLU A 77 8.86 -12.29 -2.56
N MET A 78 9.60 -11.67 -1.69
CA MET A 78 9.22 -10.45 -0.97
C MET A 78 10.34 -9.42 -1.01
N ALA A 79 9.95 -8.15 -1.04
CA ALA A 79 10.86 -7.05 -0.80
C ALA A 79 10.52 -6.36 0.52
N THR A 80 11.51 -5.94 1.29
CA THR A 80 11.36 -5.24 2.57
C THR A 80 12.12 -3.92 2.56
N ALA A 81 11.48 -2.84 2.96
CA ALA A 81 12.06 -1.51 3.04
C ALA A 81 12.33 -1.10 4.49
N SER A 82 13.55 -0.67 4.78
CA SER A 82 13.97 -0.39 6.15
C SER A 82 14.47 1.03 6.37
N PHE A 83 14.41 1.44 7.63
CA PHE A 83 15.01 2.68 8.12
C PHE A 83 16.55 2.63 8.15
N ASP A 84 17.17 1.48 7.86
CA ASP A 84 18.61 1.38 7.67
C ASP A 84 19.08 1.78 6.27
N ALA A 85 18.17 2.32 5.44
CA ALA A 85 18.38 2.75 4.06
C ALA A 85 18.64 1.60 3.07
N THR A 86 18.27 0.37 3.42
CA THR A 86 18.41 -0.79 2.54
C THR A 86 17.05 -1.42 2.23
N THR A 87 16.98 -2.11 1.09
CA THR A 87 15.87 -2.97 0.71
C THR A 87 16.35 -4.41 0.66
N GLY A 88 15.76 -5.29 1.47
CA GLY A 88 16.05 -6.72 1.45
C GLY A 88 15.14 -7.45 0.47
N ILE A 89 15.70 -8.35 -0.31
CA ILE A 89 14.96 -9.27 -1.19
C ILE A 89 15.00 -10.66 -0.57
N TRP A 90 13.85 -11.26 -0.43
CA TRP A 90 13.66 -12.55 0.21
C TRP A 90 13.02 -13.52 -0.76
N GLU A 91 13.56 -14.73 -0.81
CA GLU A 91 13.05 -15.84 -1.62
C GLU A 91 12.65 -17.01 -0.73
N HIS A 92 11.59 -17.72 -1.13
CA HIS A 92 11.12 -18.90 -0.44
C HIS A 92 11.84 -20.15 -0.97
N ASP A 93 12.74 -20.74 -0.17
CA ASP A 93 13.32 -22.06 -0.49
C ASP A 93 12.26 -23.16 -0.27
N MET A 94 11.75 -23.68 -1.37
CA MET A 94 10.74 -24.75 -1.39
C MET A 94 11.24 -26.06 -0.81
N ARG A 95 12.56 -26.27 -0.70
CA ARG A 95 13.15 -27.53 -0.20
C ARG A 95 13.24 -27.53 1.31
N GLU A 96 13.68 -26.41 1.86
CA GLU A 96 13.83 -26.21 3.31
C GLU A 96 12.56 -25.65 3.94
N ASN A 97 11.62 -25.18 3.11
CA ASN A 97 10.41 -24.48 3.51
C ASN A 97 10.72 -23.28 4.43
N ASP A 98 11.70 -22.52 4.04
CA ASP A 98 12.16 -21.33 4.77
C ASP A 98 12.39 -20.15 3.81
N TRP A 99 12.57 -18.95 4.38
CA TRP A 99 12.80 -17.72 3.64
C TRP A 99 14.23 -17.24 3.84
N GLU A 100 14.93 -16.99 2.75
CA GLU A 100 16.29 -16.48 2.76
C GLU A 100 16.36 -15.07 2.18
N CYS A 101 17.18 -14.19 2.78
CA CYS A 101 17.50 -12.89 2.21
C CYS A 101 18.58 -13.09 1.14
N VAL A 102 18.17 -13.07 -0.13
CA VAL A 102 19.03 -13.40 -1.28
C VAL A 102 19.74 -12.18 -1.85
N ALA A 103 19.21 -10.96 -1.65
CA ALA A 103 19.83 -9.72 -2.08
C ALA A 103 19.53 -8.56 -1.13
N THR A 104 20.44 -7.59 -1.09
CA THR A 104 20.28 -6.32 -0.38
C THR A 104 20.55 -5.18 -1.34
N LEU A 105 19.55 -4.35 -1.61
CA LEU A 105 19.69 -3.19 -2.48
C LEU A 105 20.10 -1.97 -1.64
N GLU A 106 21.20 -1.36 -2.02
CA GLU A 106 21.78 -0.18 -1.37
C GLU A 106 21.81 1.00 -2.34
N GLY A 107 21.74 2.21 -1.81
CA GLY A 107 21.84 3.43 -2.61
C GLY A 107 21.11 4.62 -2.00
N HIS A 108 19.93 4.42 -1.39
CA HIS A 108 19.26 5.48 -0.65
C HIS A 108 20.12 6.00 0.50
N GLU A 109 20.11 7.33 0.70
CA GLU A 109 20.90 7.99 1.75
C GLU A 109 20.18 8.04 3.11
N ASN A 110 18.87 7.78 3.12
CA ASN A 110 18.01 7.86 4.31
C ASN A 110 17.00 6.71 4.36
N GLU A 111 16.19 6.72 5.42
CA GLU A 111 15.17 5.72 5.66
C GLU A 111 14.29 5.47 4.44
N ILE A 112 14.21 4.22 3.99
CA ILE A 112 13.25 3.82 2.96
C ILE A 112 11.88 3.66 3.61
N LYS A 113 10.86 4.27 3.00
CA LYS A 113 9.50 4.33 3.56
C LYS A 113 8.55 3.34 2.92
N SER A 114 8.76 3.00 1.66
CA SER A 114 7.88 2.07 0.94
C SER A 114 8.66 1.35 -0.16
N VAL A 115 8.21 0.15 -0.46
CA VAL A 115 8.65 -0.69 -1.58
C VAL A 115 7.43 -1.29 -2.25
N ALA A 116 7.45 -1.42 -3.57
CA ALA A 116 6.37 -2.01 -4.35
C ALA A 116 6.87 -2.68 -5.62
N TRP A 117 6.35 -3.88 -5.93
CA TRP A 117 6.58 -4.58 -7.18
C TRP A 117 5.62 -4.10 -8.26
N SER A 118 6.08 -3.99 -9.50
CA SER A 118 5.20 -3.79 -10.66
C SER A 118 4.33 -5.01 -10.90
N SER A 119 3.23 -4.83 -11.64
CA SER A 119 2.30 -5.94 -11.94
C SER A 119 2.93 -7.02 -12.83
N SER A 120 3.93 -6.68 -13.63
CA SER A 120 4.73 -7.62 -14.43
C SER A 120 5.71 -8.43 -13.57
N GLY A 121 6.13 -7.90 -12.41
CA GLY A 121 7.21 -8.43 -11.60
C GLY A 121 8.61 -8.10 -12.14
N GLN A 122 8.71 -7.33 -13.22
CA GLN A 122 9.99 -6.95 -13.82
C GLN A 122 10.60 -5.70 -13.22
N LEU A 123 9.80 -4.91 -12.48
CA LEU A 123 10.26 -3.69 -11.83
C LEU A 123 9.93 -3.70 -10.34
N LEU A 124 10.82 -3.11 -9.57
CA LEU A 124 10.62 -2.80 -8.16
C LEU A 124 10.81 -1.29 -7.96
N ALA A 125 9.95 -0.66 -7.18
CA ALA A 125 10.11 0.74 -6.81
C ALA A 125 10.35 0.87 -5.31
N THR A 126 11.26 1.77 -4.93
CA THR A 126 11.51 2.16 -3.54
C THR A 126 11.42 3.67 -3.38
N CYS A 127 11.01 4.14 -2.20
CA CYS A 127 11.01 5.57 -1.92
C CYS A 127 11.52 5.87 -0.51
N SER A 128 12.12 7.06 -0.34
CA SER A 128 12.85 7.37 0.86
C SER A 128 12.61 8.79 1.39
N ARG A 129 13.06 8.98 2.62
CA ARG A 129 13.22 10.28 3.26
C ARG A 129 14.25 11.18 2.54
N ASP A 130 15.12 10.60 1.72
CA ASP A 130 16.06 11.35 0.87
C ASP A 130 15.38 12.09 -0.29
N LYS A 131 14.03 12.04 -0.37
CA LYS A 131 13.17 12.69 -1.36
C LYS A 131 13.16 12.04 -2.73
N SER A 132 13.84 10.91 -2.89
CA SER A 132 13.94 10.19 -4.15
C SER A 132 13.02 8.99 -4.21
N VAL A 133 12.68 8.61 -5.43
CA VAL A 133 12.07 7.33 -5.80
C VAL A 133 13.05 6.63 -6.73
N TRP A 134 13.38 5.38 -6.44
CA TRP A 134 14.26 4.57 -7.26
C TRP A 134 13.47 3.46 -7.93
N ILE A 135 13.80 3.20 -9.18
CA ILE A 135 13.25 2.11 -9.96
C ILE A 135 14.38 1.12 -10.23
N TRP A 136 14.11 -0.13 -9.92
CA TRP A 136 15.02 -1.24 -10.06
C TRP A 136 14.47 -2.20 -11.11
N GLU A 137 15.29 -2.61 -12.05
CA GLU A 137 14.99 -3.71 -12.96
C GLU A 137 15.28 -5.03 -12.26
N VAL A 138 14.37 -5.98 -12.43
CA VAL A 138 14.48 -7.32 -11.85
C VAL A 138 14.93 -8.26 -12.93
N GLU A 139 16.17 -8.63 -12.90
CA GLU A 139 16.75 -9.62 -13.80
C GLU A 139 16.65 -11.05 -13.28
N SER A 140 17.08 -12.03 -14.08
CA SER A 140 17.18 -13.42 -13.63
C SER A 140 18.23 -13.56 -12.54
N ASP A 141 18.08 -14.64 -11.73
CA ASP A 141 19.06 -15.03 -10.71
C ASP A 141 19.22 -14.02 -9.55
N ASN A 142 18.13 -13.32 -9.19
CA ASN A 142 18.10 -12.33 -8.08
C ASN A 142 19.07 -11.16 -8.28
N ASP A 143 19.32 -10.80 -9.51
CA ASP A 143 20.03 -9.57 -9.85
C ASP A 143 19.07 -8.39 -9.99
N PHE A 144 19.46 -7.25 -9.45
CA PHE A 144 18.65 -6.03 -9.40
C PHE A 144 19.51 -4.85 -9.82
N GLU A 145 19.24 -4.30 -11.00
CA GLU A 145 19.93 -3.10 -11.46
C GLU A 145 19.12 -1.84 -11.18
N CYS A 146 19.79 -0.76 -10.73
CA CYS A 146 19.13 0.53 -10.59
C CYS A 146 18.91 1.15 -11.97
N LEU A 147 17.66 1.13 -12.43
CA LEU A 147 17.26 1.65 -13.73
C LEU A 147 17.15 3.19 -13.71
N SER A 148 16.56 3.77 -12.66
CA SER A 148 16.36 5.22 -12.58
C SER A 148 16.28 5.73 -11.14
N VAL A 149 16.75 6.98 -10.94
CA VAL A 149 16.68 7.71 -9.67
C VAL A 149 15.91 9.02 -9.87
N LEU A 150 14.69 9.07 -9.38
CA LEU A 150 13.74 10.13 -9.60
C LEU A 150 13.75 11.13 -8.44
N GLN A 151 14.16 12.38 -8.67
CA GLN A 151 14.43 13.41 -7.64
C GLN A 151 13.57 14.67 -7.83
N GLU A 152 12.25 14.50 -8.01
CA GLU A 152 11.34 15.63 -8.25
C GLU A 152 10.52 16.03 -7.02
N HIS A 153 10.41 15.17 -6.01
CA HIS A 153 9.77 15.54 -4.75
C HIS A 153 10.66 16.50 -3.95
N SER A 154 10.04 17.51 -3.33
CA SER A 154 10.78 18.48 -2.52
C SER A 154 10.98 18.04 -1.06
N GLN A 155 10.28 17.00 -0.63
CA GLN A 155 10.26 16.46 0.74
C GLN A 155 10.23 14.92 0.71
N ASP A 156 10.25 14.29 1.93
CA ASP A 156 10.16 12.84 2.13
C ASP A 156 9.10 12.20 1.25
N VAL A 157 9.42 11.12 0.56
CA VAL A 157 8.42 10.28 -0.13
C VAL A 157 7.95 9.19 0.82
N LYS A 158 6.63 9.08 0.99
CA LYS A 158 6.01 8.21 1.99
C LYS A 158 5.59 6.86 1.44
N MET A 159 5.09 6.83 0.21
CA MET A 159 4.57 5.62 -0.41
C MET A 159 4.76 5.64 -1.91
N VAL A 160 4.97 4.47 -2.49
CA VAL A 160 4.92 4.20 -3.92
C VAL A 160 3.90 3.10 -4.19
N ALA A 161 3.19 3.19 -5.31
CA ALA A 161 2.30 2.14 -5.80
C ALA A 161 2.29 2.09 -7.32
N TRP A 162 2.33 0.89 -7.87
CA TRP A 162 2.24 0.64 -9.30
C TRP A 162 0.80 0.57 -9.77
N HIS A 163 0.57 1.04 -10.98
CA HIS A 163 -0.68 0.83 -11.70
C HIS A 163 -0.89 -0.68 -11.93
N PRO A 164 -2.12 -1.22 -11.74
CA PRO A 164 -2.35 -2.67 -11.75
C PRO A 164 -2.09 -3.37 -13.09
N HIS A 165 -1.99 -2.63 -14.22
CA HIS A 165 -1.90 -3.21 -15.56
C HIS A 165 -0.85 -2.56 -16.47
N GLN A 166 -0.18 -1.52 -16.04
CA GLN A 166 0.78 -0.75 -16.84
C GLN A 166 1.99 -0.36 -16.00
N GLU A 167 3.13 -0.15 -16.62
CA GLU A 167 4.32 0.35 -15.97
C GLU A 167 4.20 1.87 -15.73
N ILE A 168 3.30 2.21 -14.83
CA ILE A 168 3.04 3.57 -14.35
C ILE A 168 3.16 3.53 -12.83
N LEU A 169 3.97 4.39 -12.27
CA LEU A 169 4.19 4.48 -10.84
C LEU A 169 3.55 5.76 -10.29
N ALA A 170 2.94 5.68 -9.12
CA ALA A 170 2.50 6.84 -8.34
C ALA A 170 3.30 6.91 -7.03
N SER A 171 3.69 8.12 -6.63
CA SER A 171 4.37 8.37 -5.36
C SER A 171 3.69 9.46 -4.56
N ALA A 172 3.51 9.23 -3.24
CA ALA A 172 2.91 10.16 -2.29
C ALA A 172 3.97 10.76 -1.37
N SER A 173 3.90 12.07 -1.08
CA SER A 173 4.97 12.75 -0.37
C SER A 173 4.50 13.69 0.74
N TYR A 174 5.45 14.03 1.61
CA TYR A 174 5.37 15.09 2.61
C TYR A 174 5.28 16.51 1.97
N ASP A 175 5.55 16.63 0.66
CA ASP A 175 5.38 17.88 -0.10
C ASP A 175 3.93 18.13 -0.53
N ASP A 176 2.96 17.40 0.04
CA ASP A 176 1.52 17.50 -0.16
C ASP A 176 1.06 17.10 -1.57
N THR A 177 1.96 16.52 -2.38
CA THR A 177 1.67 16.12 -3.76
C THR A 177 1.74 14.61 -3.98
N ILE A 178 1.12 14.18 -5.07
CA ILE A 178 1.33 12.87 -5.67
C ILE A 178 1.97 13.09 -7.03
N LYS A 179 2.99 12.35 -7.37
CA LYS A 179 3.61 12.38 -8.70
C LYS A 179 3.33 11.09 -9.44
N ILE A 180 3.08 11.22 -10.74
CA ILE A 180 2.88 10.08 -11.67
C ILE A 180 4.10 9.97 -12.55
N TRP A 181 4.68 8.80 -12.60
CA TRP A 181 5.91 8.50 -13.30
C TRP A 181 5.62 7.54 -14.44
N ARG A 182 6.24 7.78 -15.58
CA ARG A 182 6.14 6.98 -16.80
C ARG A 182 7.51 6.81 -17.42
N GLU A 183 7.65 5.76 -18.16
CA GLU A 183 8.79 5.53 -19.03
C GLU A 183 8.52 6.09 -20.42
N ASP A 184 9.51 6.71 -21.04
CA ASP A 184 9.55 7.14 -22.44
C ASP A 184 10.89 6.69 -23.02
N ASP A 185 10.90 6.20 -24.21
CA ASP A 185 11.96 5.58 -25.03
C ASP A 185 13.30 5.22 -24.33
N ASP A 186 13.80 6.05 -23.40
CA ASP A 186 15.10 5.88 -22.77
C ASP A 186 15.17 6.29 -21.27
N ASP A 187 14.08 6.82 -20.66
CA ASP A 187 14.17 7.29 -19.26
C ASP A 187 12.80 7.41 -18.57
N TRP A 188 12.82 7.43 -17.24
CA TRP A 188 11.64 7.66 -16.41
C TRP A 188 11.47 9.15 -16.12
N TYR A 189 10.25 9.66 -16.26
CA TYR A 189 9.95 11.09 -16.04
C TYR A 189 8.64 11.29 -15.26
N CYS A 190 8.49 12.47 -14.65
CA CYS A 190 7.25 12.88 -14.00
C CYS A 190 6.25 13.38 -15.06
N SER A 191 5.26 12.56 -15.38
CA SER A 191 4.23 12.90 -16.38
C SER A 191 3.12 13.79 -15.81
N ASP A 192 2.85 13.71 -14.49
CA ASP A 192 1.84 14.55 -13.83
C ASP A 192 2.19 14.79 -12.35
N THR A 193 1.79 15.94 -11.81
CA THR A 193 1.87 16.28 -10.39
C THR A 193 0.47 16.64 -9.88
N LEU A 194 -0.10 15.77 -9.05
CA LEU A 194 -1.44 15.91 -8.52
C LEU A 194 -1.39 16.81 -7.28
N GLN A 195 -2.01 17.98 -7.39
CA GLN A 195 -2.11 18.96 -6.31
C GLN A 195 -3.54 19.04 -5.80
N GLY A 196 -3.70 19.18 -4.48
CA GLY A 196 -5.03 19.31 -3.88
C GLY A 196 -5.03 19.06 -2.38
N HIS A 197 -4.27 18.09 -1.88
CA HIS A 197 -4.05 17.95 -0.44
C HIS A 197 -3.33 19.18 0.12
N THR A 198 -3.61 19.51 1.38
CA THR A 198 -3.06 20.67 2.08
C THR A 198 -2.10 20.30 3.20
N SER A 199 -1.75 19.03 3.28
CA SER A 199 -0.75 18.45 4.18
C SER A 199 -0.27 17.12 3.62
N THR A 200 0.72 16.52 4.27
CA THR A 200 1.37 15.25 3.88
C THR A 200 0.42 14.23 3.29
N VAL A 201 0.73 13.72 2.11
CA VAL A 201 0.06 12.56 1.54
C VAL A 201 0.78 11.30 2.04
N TRP A 202 0.09 10.50 2.87
CA TRP A 202 0.67 9.32 3.52
C TRP A 202 0.55 8.06 2.69
N ALA A 203 -0.56 7.91 2.00
CA ALA A 203 -0.85 6.69 1.27
C ALA A 203 -1.70 6.96 0.03
N LEU A 204 -1.61 6.05 -0.92
CA LEU A 204 -2.44 6.01 -2.12
C LEU A 204 -2.67 4.56 -2.55
N ASP A 205 -3.75 4.33 -3.29
CA ASP A 205 -4.01 3.04 -3.94
C ASP A 205 -4.79 3.26 -5.23
N PHE A 206 -4.55 2.42 -6.23
CA PHE A 206 -5.30 2.41 -7.47
C PHE A 206 -6.60 1.60 -7.32
N ASP A 207 -7.61 1.91 -8.11
CA ASP A 207 -8.75 1.01 -8.31
C ASP A 207 -8.34 -0.23 -9.14
N ALA A 208 -9.25 -1.18 -9.32
CA ALA A 208 -8.96 -2.41 -10.07
C ALA A 208 -8.63 -2.16 -11.56
N SER A 209 -9.11 -1.07 -12.14
CA SER A 209 -8.86 -0.72 -13.54
C SER A 209 -7.56 0.09 -13.73
N GLY A 210 -7.09 0.77 -12.68
CA GLY A 210 -6.04 1.78 -12.73
C GLY A 210 -6.49 3.16 -13.20
N ASP A 211 -7.76 3.30 -13.59
CA ASP A 211 -8.30 4.59 -14.04
C ASP A 211 -8.53 5.58 -12.90
N GLN A 212 -8.52 5.12 -11.66
CA GLN A 212 -8.70 5.96 -10.48
C GLN A 212 -7.66 5.69 -9.41
N ILE A 213 -7.35 6.72 -8.65
CA ILE A 213 -6.48 6.67 -7.47
C ILE A 213 -7.27 7.20 -6.27
N VAL A 214 -7.14 6.57 -5.11
CA VAL A 214 -7.52 7.14 -3.83
C VAL A 214 -6.26 7.52 -3.07
N SER A 215 -6.27 8.66 -2.41
CA SER A 215 -5.17 9.13 -1.56
C SER A 215 -5.64 9.52 -0.17
N ALA A 216 -4.77 9.36 0.82
CA ALA A 216 -5.01 9.65 2.22
C ALA A 216 -3.96 10.63 2.76
N SER A 217 -4.40 11.60 3.57
CA SER A 217 -3.55 12.71 4.00
C SER A 217 -3.71 13.07 5.47
N ASP A 218 -2.69 13.78 5.96
CA ASP A 218 -2.71 14.46 7.26
C ASP A 218 -3.72 15.63 7.30
N ASP A 219 -4.19 16.11 6.14
CA ASP A 219 -5.29 17.07 6.05
C ASP A 219 -6.66 16.47 6.43
N GLN A 220 -6.69 15.21 6.89
CA GLN A 220 -7.87 14.48 7.36
C GLN A 220 -8.88 14.17 6.24
N THR A 221 -8.45 14.23 4.98
CA THR A 221 -9.29 13.92 3.82
C THR A 221 -8.77 12.72 3.04
N LEU A 222 -9.71 12.02 2.39
CA LEU A 222 -9.41 11.15 1.27
C LEU A 222 -9.77 11.90 -0.02
N ARG A 223 -8.97 11.75 -1.05
CA ARG A 223 -9.28 12.27 -2.39
C ARG A 223 -9.32 11.15 -3.39
N ILE A 224 -10.28 11.23 -4.30
CA ILE A 224 -10.41 10.33 -5.43
C ILE A 224 -10.06 11.11 -6.68
N TRP A 225 -9.10 10.57 -7.42
CA TRP A 225 -8.56 11.13 -8.66
C TRP A 225 -8.96 10.22 -9.80
N LYS A 226 -9.45 10.78 -10.90
CA LYS A 226 -9.82 10.06 -12.11
C LYS A 226 -8.86 10.41 -13.24
N MET A 227 -8.47 9.41 -14.01
CA MET A 227 -7.61 9.56 -15.17
C MET A 227 -8.41 10.10 -16.37
N TYR A 228 -7.83 11.06 -17.05
CA TYR A 228 -8.34 11.63 -18.31
C TYR A 228 -7.29 11.44 -19.40
N LYS A 229 -7.67 10.73 -20.46
CA LYS A 229 -6.81 10.51 -21.63
C LYS A 229 -6.79 11.75 -22.52
N PRO A 230 -5.78 11.94 -23.38
CA PRO A 230 -5.78 12.97 -24.40
C PRO A 230 -7.06 12.94 -25.24
N ASN A 231 -7.56 14.13 -25.60
CA ASN A 231 -8.80 14.30 -26.37
C ASN A 231 -10.05 13.69 -25.69
N ASN A 232 -10.09 13.66 -24.34
CA ASN A 232 -11.24 13.18 -23.58
C ASN A 232 -12.51 14.02 -23.87
N ALA A 233 -13.68 13.39 -23.74
CA ALA A 233 -14.98 14.00 -24.04
C ALA A 233 -15.33 15.18 -23.09
N GLN A 234 -14.71 15.25 -21.91
CA GLN A 234 -14.91 16.27 -20.90
C GLN A 234 -14.10 17.55 -21.17
N GLY A 235 -13.19 17.53 -22.17
CA GLY A 235 -12.34 18.66 -22.50
C GLY A 235 -11.29 18.99 -21.43
N ILE A 236 -10.94 18.03 -20.58
CA ILE A 236 -9.89 18.21 -19.56
C ILE A 236 -8.53 18.28 -20.26
N PRO A 237 -7.75 19.37 -20.06
CA PRO A 237 -6.43 19.48 -20.66
C PRO A 237 -5.48 18.42 -20.13
N THR A 238 -4.75 17.79 -21.05
CA THR A 238 -3.70 16.80 -20.73
C THR A 238 -2.35 17.37 -21.12
N PRO A 239 -1.44 17.65 -20.17
CA PRO A 239 -0.11 18.13 -20.48
C PRO A 239 0.66 17.10 -21.36
N SER A 240 1.48 17.59 -22.24
CA SER A 240 2.40 16.75 -23.06
C SER A 240 1.75 15.58 -23.81
N ASN A 241 0.44 15.63 -24.01
CA ASN A 241 -0.35 14.51 -24.59
C ASN A 241 -0.36 13.21 -23.76
N ASP A 242 0.04 13.28 -22.48
CA ASP A 242 -0.07 12.17 -21.53
C ASP A 242 -1.42 12.16 -20.82
N PRO A 243 -1.91 10.99 -20.38
CA PRO A 243 -3.05 10.94 -19.47
C PRO A 243 -2.75 11.70 -18.17
N THR A 244 -3.72 12.43 -17.67
CA THR A 244 -3.64 13.21 -16.43
C THR A 244 -4.70 12.78 -15.43
N TYR A 245 -4.42 12.90 -14.13
CA TYR A 245 -5.40 12.66 -13.08
C TYR A 245 -5.96 13.97 -12.52
N ARG A 246 -7.25 13.99 -12.23
CA ARG A 246 -7.92 15.15 -11.58
C ARG A 246 -8.79 14.68 -10.45
N THR A 247 -8.84 15.47 -9.37
CA THR A 247 -9.73 15.19 -8.24
C THR A 247 -11.18 15.23 -8.71
N VAL A 248 -11.92 14.15 -8.45
CA VAL A 248 -13.36 14.04 -8.76
C VAL A 248 -14.21 13.94 -7.50
N CYS A 249 -13.61 13.59 -6.35
CA CYS A 249 -14.31 13.54 -5.07
C CYS A 249 -13.33 13.81 -3.92
N THR A 250 -13.81 14.48 -2.87
CA THR A 250 -13.09 14.68 -1.61
C THR A 250 -13.97 14.23 -0.46
N LEU A 251 -13.52 13.24 0.30
CA LEU A 251 -14.19 12.72 1.48
C LEU A 251 -13.61 13.42 2.72
N SER A 252 -14.35 14.35 3.29
CA SER A 252 -13.96 15.15 4.45
C SER A 252 -14.94 14.99 5.60
N GLY A 253 -14.50 15.28 6.83
CA GLY A 253 -15.35 15.21 8.03
C GLY A 253 -15.57 13.79 8.56
N TYR A 254 -14.93 12.79 7.99
CA TYR A 254 -15.00 11.41 8.47
C TYR A 254 -13.96 11.13 9.54
N HIS A 255 -12.73 11.57 9.37
CA HIS A 255 -11.64 11.39 10.32
C HIS A 255 -11.30 12.70 11.05
N GLY A 256 -10.92 12.58 12.31
CA GLY A 256 -10.55 13.73 13.18
C GLY A 256 -9.03 13.91 13.33
N ARG A 257 -8.22 13.01 12.76
CA ARG A 257 -6.75 13.04 12.75
C ARG A 257 -6.21 12.54 11.42
N CYS A 258 -4.90 12.53 11.29
CA CYS A 258 -4.17 12.03 10.13
C CYS A 258 -4.71 10.68 9.64
N ILE A 259 -4.88 10.51 8.34
CA ILE A 259 -5.22 9.25 7.70
C ILE A 259 -3.91 8.65 7.18
N TYR A 260 -3.43 7.58 7.84
CA TYR A 260 -2.13 7.00 7.55
C TYR A 260 -2.15 5.99 6.40
N SER A 261 -3.30 5.35 6.15
CA SER A 261 -3.41 4.32 5.14
C SER A 261 -4.78 4.29 4.49
N VAL A 262 -4.79 3.91 3.23
CA VAL A 262 -5.98 3.69 2.42
C VAL A 262 -5.77 2.47 1.54
N SER A 263 -6.80 1.69 1.31
CA SER A 263 -6.78 0.56 0.38
C SER A 263 -8.09 0.52 -0.41
N TRP A 264 -7.97 0.31 -1.72
CA TRP A 264 -9.10 0.14 -2.63
C TRP A 264 -9.27 -1.32 -2.99
N SER A 265 -10.39 -1.92 -2.59
CA SER A 265 -10.67 -3.32 -2.92
C SER A 265 -10.75 -3.52 -4.44
N LYS A 266 -9.94 -4.45 -4.94
CA LYS A 266 -9.93 -4.83 -6.35
C LYS A 266 -11.10 -5.76 -6.71
N VAL A 267 -11.88 -6.20 -5.70
CA VAL A 267 -12.96 -7.18 -5.82
C VAL A 267 -14.34 -6.54 -5.77
N ASN A 268 -14.60 -5.73 -4.75
CA ASN A 268 -15.93 -5.18 -4.47
C ASN A 268 -16.01 -3.65 -4.57
N ASN A 269 -14.95 -3.00 -5.01
CA ASN A 269 -14.86 -1.56 -5.19
C ASN A 269 -15.10 -0.73 -3.90
N HIS A 270 -14.85 -1.31 -2.72
CA HIS A 270 -14.88 -0.56 -1.47
C HIS A 270 -13.52 0.10 -1.19
N ILE A 271 -13.55 1.26 -0.55
CA ILE A 271 -12.35 1.94 -0.03
C ILE A 271 -12.34 1.77 1.48
N ALA A 272 -11.23 1.30 2.04
CA ALA A 272 -10.99 1.28 3.47
C ALA A 272 -9.93 2.32 3.84
N SER A 273 -10.13 3.03 4.95
CA SER A 273 -9.14 3.97 5.51
C SER A 273 -8.84 3.67 6.97
N ALA A 274 -7.59 3.95 7.37
CA ALA A 274 -7.10 3.81 8.73
C ALA A 274 -6.43 5.09 9.20
N SER A 275 -6.74 5.51 10.43
CA SER A 275 -6.37 6.83 10.95
C SER A 275 -5.79 6.79 12.35
N GLY A 276 -5.02 7.83 12.70
CA GLY A 276 -4.59 8.15 14.05
C GLY A 276 -5.73 8.57 14.98
N ASP A 277 -6.97 8.64 14.52
CA ASP A 277 -8.16 8.76 15.37
C ASP A 277 -8.67 7.39 15.87
N ASN A 278 -7.90 6.34 15.67
CA ASN A 278 -8.15 4.95 16.09
C ASN A 278 -9.36 4.32 15.39
N THR A 279 -9.77 4.86 14.24
CA THR A 279 -10.92 4.35 13.49
C THR A 279 -10.52 3.74 12.16
N ILE A 280 -11.26 2.70 11.78
CA ILE A 280 -11.31 2.15 10.42
C ILE A 280 -12.66 2.55 9.82
N ARG A 281 -12.64 3.03 8.59
CA ARG A 281 -13.87 3.33 7.83
C ARG A 281 -13.84 2.62 6.50
N VAL A 282 -15.02 2.15 6.10
CA VAL A 282 -15.26 1.57 4.78
C VAL A 282 -16.26 2.43 4.03
N PHE A 283 -15.90 2.79 2.81
CA PHE A 283 -16.71 3.61 1.92
C PHE A 283 -17.15 2.79 0.72
N THR A 284 -18.36 3.07 0.24
CA THR A 284 -18.89 2.53 -1.00
C THR A 284 -19.31 3.66 -1.94
N GLN A 285 -19.21 3.40 -3.23
CA GLN A 285 -19.66 4.35 -4.25
C GLN A 285 -21.19 4.28 -4.38
N THR A 286 -21.88 5.40 -4.19
CA THR A 286 -23.33 5.51 -4.28
C THR A 286 -23.80 6.09 -5.61
N ALA A 287 -22.96 6.88 -6.28
CA ALA A 287 -23.18 7.38 -7.62
C ALA A 287 -21.89 7.38 -8.41
N GLY A 288 -21.95 6.98 -9.67
CA GLY A 288 -20.83 6.99 -10.61
C GLY A 288 -20.87 8.20 -11.54
N GLY A 289 -20.03 8.20 -12.56
CA GLY A 289 -19.92 9.23 -13.57
C GLY A 289 -18.76 10.19 -13.34
N ASP A 290 -18.93 11.46 -13.74
CA ASP A 290 -17.88 12.48 -13.62
C ASP A 290 -17.80 13.13 -12.24
N GLU A 291 -18.86 13.03 -11.44
CA GLU A 291 -18.94 13.46 -10.04
C GLU A 291 -19.36 12.25 -9.17
N PRO A 292 -18.45 11.30 -8.87
CA PRO A 292 -18.79 10.13 -8.09
C PRO A 292 -19.11 10.53 -6.65
N ALA A 293 -20.18 9.95 -6.09
CA ALA A 293 -20.52 10.11 -4.69
C ALA A 293 -20.13 8.84 -3.90
N TRP A 294 -19.60 9.05 -2.72
CA TRP A 294 -19.16 7.99 -1.81
C TRP A 294 -19.72 8.23 -0.42
N GLU A 295 -20.08 7.18 0.27
CA GLU A 295 -20.53 7.26 1.67
C GLU A 295 -19.86 6.20 2.54
N ALA A 296 -19.70 6.50 3.83
CA ALA A 296 -19.19 5.55 4.80
C ALA A 296 -20.31 4.54 5.16
N VAL A 297 -20.04 3.26 4.89
CA VAL A 297 -21.01 2.18 5.14
C VAL A 297 -20.68 1.37 6.39
N ALA A 298 -19.42 1.36 6.83
CA ALA A 298 -19.02 0.71 8.06
C ALA A 298 -17.93 1.54 8.78
N THR A 299 -17.97 1.52 10.10
CA THR A 299 -16.99 2.20 10.97
C THR A 299 -16.72 1.37 12.19
N ILE A 300 -15.44 1.14 12.51
CA ILE A 300 -15.00 0.64 13.81
C ILE A 300 -14.21 1.73 14.50
N LYS A 301 -14.58 2.02 15.75
CA LYS A 301 -13.83 2.87 16.66
C LYS A 301 -12.98 2.00 17.58
N ASP A 302 -11.84 2.56 18.00
CA ASP A 302 -10.92 1.89 18.92
C ASP A 302 -10.48 0.51 18.40
N ALA A 303 -10.32 0.38 17.07
CA ALA A 303 -9.97 -0.88 16.41
C ALA A 303 -8.62 -1.45 16.89
N HIS A 304 -7.70 -0.59 17.30
CA HIS A 304 -6.43 -0.90 17.97
C HIS A 304 -6.36 -0.23 19.37
N GLY A 305 -7.51 -0.17 20.07
CA GLY A 305 -7.63 0.50 21.37
C GLY A 305 -7.33 2.01 21.22
N VAL A 306 -6.38 2.51 22.01
CA VAL A 306 -5.96 3.92 22.00
C VAL A 306 -4.79 4.20 21.06
N HIS A 307 -4.39 3.21 20.29
CA HIS A 307 -3.20 3.26 19.44
C HIS A 307 -3.53 3.64 17.99
N ASP A 308 -2.61 4.34 17.34
CA ASP A 308 -2.73 4.71 15.95
C ASP A 308 -2.79 3.46 15.04
N ILE A 309 -3.58 3.53 13.97
CA ILE A 309 -3.67 2.46 12.98
C ILE A 309 -2.82 2.86 11.79
N ASN A 310 -1.71 2.14 11.59
CA ASN A 310 -0.67 2.47 10.62
C ASN A 310 -1.00 2.02 9.19
N ASN A 311 -1.78 0.94 9.06
CA ASN A 311 -2.07 0.35 7.75
C ASN A 311 -3.43 -0.35 7.73
N VAL A 312 -4.05 -0.34 6.56
CA VAL A 312 -5.21 -1.15 6.20
C VAL A 312 -5.03 -1.70 4.79
N THR A 313 -5.43 -2.95 4.55
CA THR A 313 -5.35 -3.59 3.24
C THR A 313 -6.49 -4.58 3.03
N TRP A 314 -7.13 -4.55 1.85
CA TRP A 314 -8.12 -5.53 1.44
C TRP A 314 -7.48 -6.82 0.98
N PHE A 315 -8.17 -7.94 1.20
CA PHE A 315 -7.80 -9.22 0.61
C PHE A 315 -7.91 -9.13 -0.93
N PRO A 316 -6.89 -9.58 -1.69
CA PRO A 316 -6.78 -9.24 -3.12
C PRO A 316 -7.68 -10.05 -4.05
N THR A 317 -8.25 -11.18 -3.59
CA THR A 317 -9.04 -12.10 -4.43
C THR A 317 -10.47 -12.27 -3.97
N GLN A 318 -11.34 -12.81 -4.83
CA GLN A 318 -12.76 -13.05 -4.51
C GLN A 318 -12.97 -14.06 -3.38
N GLN A 319 -11.99 -14.91 -3.08
CA GLN A 319 -12.11 -15.94 -2.05
C GLN A 319 -12.46 -15.35 -0.67
N HIS A 320 -11.86 -14.21 -0.32
CA HIS A 320 -12.11 -13.46 0.91
C HIS A 320 -12.16 -11.96 0.62
N GLY A 321 -12.81 -11.54 -0.47
CA GLY A 321 -12.85 -10.15 -0.90
C GLY A 321 -13.57 -9.21 0.07
N ASP A 322 -14.26 -9.75 1.06
CA ASP A 322 -14.89 -9.07 2.19
C ASP A 322 -13.94 -8.93 3.42
N TRP A 323 -12.70 -9.45 3.33
CA TRP A 323 -11.72 -9.36 4.41
C TRP A 323 -10.76 -8.20 4.23
N LEU A 324 -10.37 -7.61 5.34
CA LEU A 324 -9.29 -6.64 5.41
C LEU A 324 -8.37 -6.92 6.61
N ALA A 325 -7.12 -6.52 6.49
CA ALA A 325 -6.16 -6.56 7.58
C ALA A 325 -5.76 -5.15 7.99
N THR A 326 -5.43 -4.98 9.26
CA THR A 326 -4.89 -3.74 9.82
C THR A 326 -3.65 -4.00 10.65
N ALA A 327 -2.79 -2.98 10.76
CA ALA A 327 -1.60 -2.97 11.58
C ALA A 327 -1.57 -1.71 12.45
N GLY A 328 -1.16 -1.81 13.68
CA GLY A 328 -1.20 -0.69 14.63
C GLY A 328 0.02 -0.56 15.53
N ASP A 329 0.07 0.58 16.23
CA ASP A 329 1.10 0.91 17.22
C ASP A 329 1.03 0.05 18.50
N ASP A 330 -0.03 -0.74 18.66
CA ASP A 330 -0.19 -1.72 19.74
C ASP A 330 0.65 -2.99 19.52
N GLY A 331 1.39 -3.10 18.42
CA GLY A 331 2.20 -4.27 18.09
C GLY A 331 1.39 -5.47 17.56
N VAL A 332 0.12 -5.27 17.25
CA VAL A 332 -0.80 -6.33 16.79
C VAL A 332 -1.24 -6.04 15.36
N ALA A 333 -1.38 -7.07 14.56
CA ALA A 333 -2.15 -7.00 13.33
C ALA A 333 -3.51 -7.68 13.55
N ARG A 334 -4.56 -7.17 12.90
CA ARG A 334 -5.91 -7.71 13.02
C ARG A 334 -6.50 -8.00 11.67
N ILE A 335 -7.32 -9.05 11.62
CA ILE A 335 -8.09 -9.42 10.44
C ILE A 335 -9.56 -9.16 10.73
N TRP A 336 -10.22 -8.48 9.82
CA TRP A 336 -11.61 -8.07 9.89
C TRP A 336 -12.38 -8.60 8.70
N ARG A 337 -13.66 -8.81 8.88
CA ARG A 337 -14.60 -9.16 7.82
C ARG A 337 -15.72 -8.13 7.73
N LEU A 338 -15.96 -7.63 6.51
CA LEU A 338 -17.12 -6.80 6.23
C LEU A 338 -18.36 -7.71 6.02
N VAL A 339 -19.30 -7.64 6.93
CA VAL A 339 -20.54 -8.39 6.87
C VAL A 339 -21.71 -7.46 6.54
N GLN A 340 -22.64 -7.94 5.74
CA GLN A 340 -23.90 -7.26 5.49
C GLN A 340 -24.96 -7.86 6.42
N ASP A 341 -25.77 -7.01 7.07
CA ASP A 341 -26.95 -7.51 7.76
C ASP A 341 -27.94 -8.02 6.71
N ASP A 342 -28.47 -9.22 6.92
CA ASP A 342 -29.53 -9.84 6.11
C ASP A 342 -30.80 -8.98 6.09
#